data_b70ecd28767c8c8e99daafd56e07af78
#
_entry.id   b70ecd28767c8c8e99daafd56e07af78
#
_cell.length_a   1.000
_cell.length_b   1.000
_cell.length_c   1.000
_cell.angle_alpha   90.00
_cell.angle_beta   90.00
_cell.angle_gamma   90.00
#
_symmetry.space_group_name_H-M   'P 1'
#
loop_
_entity.id
_entity.type
_entity.pdbx_description
1 polymer ?
#
loop_
_entity_poly.entity_id
_entity_poly.type
_entity_poly.pdbx_seq_one_letter_code
_entity_poly.pdbx_strand_id
1 'polypeptide(L)'
;MIGVCIKYFHENYGGMLQAFATVKMLESRGIDYELIRYKKKLTITEKIRSVPRLLNGVLLNDKYEALLKKQGMKKHPEFAKNDAVRMKAFERFKNKAFTKLSPEFCGYKALCEGAKRYDAVVTGSDQLWSPAGLPTNFYNLMFVPNHIRKISYASSFGVGQIPWYQKKRTADFLKRLDYISMRENRGSEIVKELTGLDVPVILDPVFNFDKEQWEKLIPIKKEMDKPYIFAYFLGANPEYRKQVRKLAESTGLKIVALRHMDQYVEDDESFGDYAPYDVAPDRFLNLLRGAEYVCTDSF
;
A
#
# COMPACT_ATOMS: atom_id res chain seq x y z
N MET A 1 -22.76 -9.87 -5.65
CA MET A 1 -21.48 -9.20 -6.03
C MET A 1 -21.05 -8.23 -4.94
N ILE A 2 -19.77 -8.19 -4.56
CA ILE A 2 -19.25 -7.23 -3.57
C ILE A 2 -18.41 -6.14 -4.20
N GLY A 3 -18.45 -4.93 -3.61
CA GLY A 3 -17.54 -3.84 -3.95
C GLY A 3 -16.30 -3.88 -3.06
N VAL A 4 -15.11 -3.63 -3.62
CA VAL A 4 -13.84 -3.70 -2.88
C VAL A 4 -13.09 -2.38 -2.97
N CYS A 5 -12.74 -1.80 -1.82
CA CYS A 5 -11.99 -0.57 -1.66
C CYS A 5 -10.60 -0.86 -1.11
N ILE A 6 -9.62 -1.05 -1.98
CA ILE A 6 -8.21 -1.30 -1.64
C ILE A 6 -7.29 -0.38 -2.43
N LYS A 7 -6.06 -0.20 -1.95
CA LYS A 7 -5.02 0.51 -2.70
C LYS A 7 -4.31 -0.46 -3.64
N TYR A 8 -4.50 -0.30 -4.95
CA TYR A 8 -3.87 -1.12 -5.98
C TYR A 8 -3.22 -0.28 -7.09
N PHE A 9 -2.96 1.00 -6.82
CA PHE A 9 -2.47 1.98 -7.81
C PHE A 9 -1.30 2.82 -7.32
N HIS A 10 -0.65 2.41 -6.22
CA HIS A 10 0.57 3.03 -5.72
C HIS A 10 1.78 2.17 -6.05
N GLU A 11 2.92 2.79 -6.30
CA GLU A 11 4.18 2.14 -6.63
C GLU A 11 4.91 1.66 -5.35
N ASN A 12 4.18 0.90 -4.54
CA ASN A 12 4.66 0.27 -3.31
C ASN A 12 4.49 -1.24 -3.42
N TYR A 13 5.58 -2.00 -3.28
CA TYR A 13 5.57 -3.46 -3.46
C TYR A 13 4.64 -4.16 -2.48
N GLY A 14 4.76 -3.84 -1.18
CA GLY A 14 3.90 -4.42 -0.15
C GLY A 14 2.42 -4.12 -0.38
N GLY A 15 2.08 -2.86 -0.66
CA GLY A 15 0.70 -2.45 -0.95
C GLY A 15 0.11 -3.14 -2.20
N MET A 16 0.92 -3.32 -3.25
CA MET A 16 0.47 -4.02 -4.47
C MET A 16 0.30 -5.53 -4.24
N LEU A 17 1.21 -6.17 -3.50
CA LEU A 17 1.13 -7.59 -3.18
C LEU A 17 -0.02 -7.88 -2.21
N GLN A 18 -0.26 -7.02 -1.24
CA GLN A 18 -1.41 -7.09 -0.35
C GLN A 18 -2.73 -6.98 -1.14
N ALA A 19 -2.83 -6.03 -2.07
CA ALA A 19 -4.00 -5.89 -2.92
C ALA A 19 -4.17 -7.12 -3.83
N PHE A 20 -3.09 -7.63 -4.40
CA PHE A 20 -3.08 -8.85 -5.21
C PHE A 20 -3.55 -10.06 -4.39
N ALA A 21 -3.02 -10.26 -3.19
CA ALA A 21 -3.46 -11.33 -2.30
C ALA A 21 -4.96 -11.20 -1.95
N THR A 22 -5.45 -9.99 -1.71
CA THR A 22 -6.88 -9.75 -1.44
C THR A 22 -7.76 -10.23 -2.60
N VAL A 23 -7.45 -9.84 -3.84
CA VAL A 23 -8.28 -10.27 -4.98
C VAL A 23 -8.15 -11.77 -5.24
N LYS A 24 -6.97 -12.35 -5.08
CA LYS A 24 -6.77 -13.82 -5.22
C LYS A 24 -7.49 -14.61 -4.13
N MET A 25 -7.56 -14.09 -2.92
CA MET A 25 -8.35 -14.67 -1.84
C MET A 25 -9.84 -14.68 -2.19
N LEU A 26 -10.40 -13.61 -2.74
CA LEU A 26 -11.79 -13.56 -3.17
C LEU A 26 -12.05 -14.53 -4.32
N GLU A 27 -11.17 -14.57 -5.31
CA GLU A 27 -11.25 -15.48 -6.47
C GLU A 27 -11.20 -16.95 -6.04
N SER A 28 -10.31 -17.31 -5.12
CA SER A 28 -10.19 -18.70 -4.62
C SER A 28 -11.42 -19.18 -3.86
N ARG A 29 -12.23 -18.27 -3.35
CA ARG A 29 -13.50 -18.57 -2.66
C ARG A 29 -14.73 -18.43 -3.56
N GLY A 30 -14.55 -18.19 -4.85
CA GLY A 30 -15.66 -17.99 -5.80
C GLY A 30 -16.50 -16.74 -5.52
N ILE A 31 -15.96 -15.76 -4.81
CA ILE A 31 -16.66 -14.51 -4.48
C ILE A 31 -16.62 -13.59 -5.69
N ASP A 32 -17.78 -13.20 -6.18
CA ASP A 32 -17.90 -12.21 -7.25
C ASP A 32 -17.70 -10.81 -6.71
N TYR A 33 -16.76 -10.06 -7.31
CA TYR A 33 -16.34 -8.73 -6.84
C TYR A 33 -15.96 -7.79 -7.98
N GLU A 34 -15.97 -6.49 -7.70
CA GLU A 34 -15.26 -5.47 -8.49
C GLU A 34 -14.51 -4.49 -7.58
N LEU A 35 -13.34 -4.06 -8.04
CA LEU A 35 -12.57 -2.98 -7.41
C LEU A 35 -13.23 -1.65 -7.72
N ILE A 36 -13.67 -0.94 -6.69
CA ILE A 36 -14.38 0.34 -6.85
C ILE A 36 -13.38 1.43 -7.28
N ARG A 37 -13.61 2.02 -8.46
CA ARG A 37 -12.82 3.13 -8.96
C ARG A 37 -13.49 4.45 -8.59
N TYR A 38 -12.78 5.27 -7.84
CA TYR A 38 -13.27 6.56 -7.38
C TYR A 38 -12.37 7.71 -7.81
N LYS A 39 -12.88 8.59 -8.65
CA LYS A 39 -12.22 9.85 -9.02
C LYS A 39 -12.78 10.98 -8.15
N LYS A 40 -11.98 11.38 -7.17
CA LYS A 40 -12.37 12.42 -6.23
C LYS A 40 -12.52 13.77 -6.91
N LYS A 41 -13.67 14.42 -6.72
CA LYS A 41 -13.91 15.83 -7.03
C LYS A 41 -14.27 16.55 -5.72
N LEU A 42 -13.34 17.34 -5.18
CA LEU A 42 -13.58 18.11 -3.96
C LEU A 42 -14.36 19.38 -4.28
N THR A 43 -15.46 19.59 -3.59
CA THR A 43 -16.15 20.87 -3.51
C THR A 43 -15.33 21.88 -2.71
N ILE A 44 -15.67 23.18 -2.85
CA ILE A 44 -15.01 24.26 -2.09
C ILE A 44 -15.20 24.05 -0.58
N THR A 45 -16.38 23.63 -0.17
CA THR A 45 -16.70 23.35 1.25
C THR A 45 -15.88 22.17 1.80
N GLU A 46 -15.65 21.12 1.03
CA GLU A 46 -14.77 20.01 1.43
C GLU A 46 -13.32 20.42 1.51
N LYS A 47 -12.85 21.31 0.63
CA LYS A 47 -11.51 21.90 0.72
C LYS A 47 -11.33 22.69 2.01
N ILE A 48 -12.29 23.56 2.37
CA ILE A 48 -12.27 24.33 3.62
C ILE A 48 -12.27 23.39 4.83
N ARG A 49 -13.15 22.38 4.87
CA ARG A 49 -13.20 21.37 5.93
C ARG A 49 -11.94 20.52 6.06
N SER A 50 -11.12 20.49 5.04
CA SER A 50 -9.84 19.77 5.07
C SER A 50 -8.66 20.58 5.62
N VAL A 51 -8.84 21.88 5.85
CA VAL A 51 -7.78 22.77 6.38
C VAL A 51 -7.15 22.27 7.70
N PRO A 52 -7.90 21.75 8.70
CA PRO A 52 -7.30 21.22 9.93
C PRO A 52 -6.30 20.07 9.71
N ARG A 53 -6.34 19.40 8.55
CA ARG A 53 -5.35 18.37 8.17
C ARG A 53 -3.95 18.93 7.98
N LEU A 54 -3.82 20.22 7.70
CA LEU A 54 -2.52 20.88 7.61
C LEU A 54 -1.76 20.87 8.95
N LEU A 55 -2.45 20.56 10.05
CA LEU A 55 -1.85 20.31 11.36
C LEU A 55 -1.34 18.88 11.53
N ASN A 56 -1.55 18.00 10.55
CA ASN A 56 -1.12 16.61 10.62
C ASN A 56 0.32 16.48 10.12
N GLY A 57 1.24 16.13 11.02
CA GLY A 57 2.67 15.97 10.71
C GLY A 57 2.93 14.92 9.63
N VAL A 58 2.16 13.83 9.57
CA VAL A 58 2.29 12.80 8.52
C VAL A 58 1.99 13.41 7.14
N LEU A 59 0.90 14.17 7.01
CA LEU A 59 0.57 14.84 5.75
C LEU A 59 1.64 15.86 5.33
N LEU A 60 2.23 16.58 6.29
CA LEU A 60 3.31 17.53 6.00
C LEU A 60 4.56 16.78 5.51
N ASN A 61 4.89 15.66 6.14
CA ASN A 61 6.00 14.81 5.71
C ASN A 61 5.78 14.26 4.30
N ASP A 62 4.60 13.69 4.01
CA ASP A 62 4.25 13.19 2.66
C ASP A 62 4.42 14.27 1.58
N LYS A 63 4.03 15.52 1.88
CA LYS A 63 4.22 16.65 0.96
C LYS A 63 5.68 17.05 0.81
N TYR A 64 6.44 16.98 1.88
CA TYR A 64 7.88 17.27 1.85
C TYR A 64 8.61 16.22 1.01
N GLU A 65 8.35 14.93 1.21
CA GLU A 65 8.90 13.84 0.40
C GLU A 65 8.55 13.98 -1.09
N ALA A 66 7.30 14.29 -1.40
CA ALA A 66 6.88 14.56 -2.78
C ALA A 66 7.62 15.76 -3.40
N LEU A 67 7.94 16.79 -2.59
CA LEU A 67 8.74 17.92 -3.04
C LEU A 67 10.20 17.52 -3.30
N LEU A 68 10.80 16.74 -2.39
CA LEU A 68 12.17 16.21 -2.55
C LEU A 68 12.28 15.35 -3.80
N LYS A 69 11.33 14.45 -4.04
CA LYS A 69 11.25 13.63 -5.26
C LYS A 69 11.23 14.52 -6.51
N LYS A 70 10.36 15.53 -6.54
CA LYS A 70 10.25 16.47 -7.68
C LYS A 70 11.53 17.26 -7.91
N GLN A 71 12.21 17.70 -6.83
CA GLN A 71 13.50 18.40 -6.94
C GLN A 71 14.59 17.45 -7.44
N GLY A 72 14.64 16.21 -6.93
CA GLY A 72 15.55 15.17 -7.39
C GLY A 72 15.40 14.91 -8.88
N MET A 73 14.16 14.69 -9.36
CA MET A 73 13.87 14.48 -10.78
C MET A 73 14.33 15.66 -11.67
N LYS A 74 14.20 16.90 -11.17
CA LYS A 74 14.62 18.10 -11.92
C LYS A 74 16.13 18.22 -11.99
N LYS A 75 16.84 17.87 -10.91
CA LYS A 75 18.30 18.00 -10.81
C LYS A 75 19.04 16.81 -11.44
N HIS A 76 18.45 15.63 -11.43
CA HIS A 76 19.03 14.37 -11.88
C HIS A 76 18.14 13.73 -12.96
N PRO A 77 18.32 14.02 -14.26
CA PRO A 77 17.47 13.50 -15.34
C PRO A 77 17.44 11.97 -15.42
N GLU A 78 18.55 11.29 -15.10
CA GLU A 78 18.60 9.82 -15.06
C GLU A 78 17.70 9.25 -13.95
N PHE A 79 17.60 9.91 -12.80
CA PHE A 79 16.67 9.51 -11.75
C PHE A 79 15.21 9.56 -12.25
N ALA A 80 14.84 10.64 -12.97
CA ALA A 80 13.49 10.75 -13.56
C ALA A 80 13.21 9.66 -14.61
N LYS A 81 14.22 9.34 -15.44
CA LYS A 81 14.11 8.27 -16.44
C LYS A 81 13.95 6.89 -15.80
N ASN A 82 14.70 6.62 -14.74
CA ASN A 82 14.65 5.38 -14.00
C ASN A 82 13.31 5.23 -13.24
N ASP A 83 12.79 6.30 -12.65
CA ASP A 83 11.45 6.30 -12.07
C ASP A 83 10.38 5.99 -13.11
N ALA A 84 10.47 6.55 -14.32
CA ALA A 84 9.55 6.23 -15.40
C ALA A 84 9.60 4.75 -15.84
N VAL A 85 10.77 4.12 -15.80
CA VAL A 85 10.92 2.67 -16.04
C VAL A 85 10.19 1.87 -14.96
N ARG A 86 10.42 2.22 -13.68
CA ARG A 86 9.73 1.61 -12.53
C ARG A 86 8.22 1.76 -12.63
N MET A 87 7.72 2.96 -12.91
CA MET A 87 6.30 3.25 -13.07
C MET A 87 5.64 2.35 -14.13
N LYS A 88 6.29 2.19 -15.29
CA LYS A 88 5.81 1.29 -16.35
C LYS A 88 5.76 -0.18 -15.91
N ALA A 89 6.72 -0.64 -15.10
CA ALA A 89 6.72 -1.99 -14.57
C ALA A 89 5.53 -2.22 -13.62
N PHE A 90 5.28 -1.30 -12.70
CA PHE A 90 4.10 -1.34 -11.81
C PHE A 90 2.79 -1.28 -12.58
N GLU A 91 2.70 -0.45 -13.60
CA GLU A 91 1.49 -0.35 -14.43
C GLU A 91 1.20 -1.65 -15.18
N ARG A 92 2.22 -2.31 -15.76
CA ARG A 92 2.05 -3.64 -16.38
C ARG A 92 1.51 -4.67 -15.40
N PHE A 93 2.06 -4.73 -14.19
CA PHE A 93 1.58 -5.64 -13.14
C PHE A 93 0.13 -5.30 -12.76
N LYS A 94 -0.16 -4.05 -12.48
CA LYS A 94 -1.50 -3.56 -12.14
C LYS A 94 -2.55 -3.98 -13.18
N ASN A 95 -2.27 -3.73 -14.46
CA ASN A 95 -3.20 -4.03 -15.54
C ASN A 95 -3.43 -5.54 -15.74
N LYS A 96 -2.43 -6.36 -15.42
CA LYS A 96 -2.53 -7.83 -15.45
C LYS A 96 -3.27 -8.38 -14.22
N ALA A 97 -2.99 -7.83 -13.05
CA ALA A 97 -3.44 -8.36 -11.77
C ALA A 97 -4.86 -7.94 -11.38
N PHE A 98 -5.28 -6.72 -11.78
CA PHE A 98 -6.54 -6.10 -11.36
C PHE A 98 -7.45 -5.82 -12.55
N THR A 99 -8.19 -6.83 -12.98
CA THR A 99 -9.04 -6.77 -14.18
C THR A 99 -10.51 -6.53 -13.90
N LYS A 100 -11.01 -6.89 -12.72
CA LYS A 100 -12.40 -6.70 -12.31
C LYS A 100 -12.61 -5.31 -11.70
N LEU A 101 -12.77 -4.33 -12.56
CA LEU A 101 -12.89 -2.92 -12.19
C LEU A 101 -14.30 -2.40 -12.39
N SER A 102 -14.83 -1.64 -11.44
CA SER A 102 -16.08 -0.90 -11.61
C SER A 102 -15.96 0.19 -12.70
N PRO A 103 -17.06 0.72 -13.23
CA PRO A 103 -17.05 2.03 -13.84
C PRO A 103 -16.39 3.08 -12.93
N GLU A 104 -15.78 4.13 -13.49
CA GLU A 104 -15.17 5.18 -12.67
C GLU A 104 -16.25 6.13 -12.13
N PHE A 105 -16.43 6.16 -10.81
CA PHE A 105 -17.34 7.07 -10.13
C PHE A 105 -16.69 8.43 -9.92
N CYS A 106 -17.12 9.44 -10.67
CA CYS A 106 -16.60 10.80 -10.59
C CYS A 106 -17.37 11.66 -9.58
N GLY A 107 -16.75 11.97 -8.45
CA GLY A 107 -17.33 12.73 -7.34
C GLY A 107 -18.16 11.89 -6.37
N TYR A 108 -18.40 12.43 -5.18
CA TYR A 108 -18.98 11.69 -4.06
C TYR A 108 -20.41 11.21 -4.31
N LYS A 109 -21.24 12.04 -4.98
CA LYS A 109 -22.62 11.67 -5.31
C LYS A 109 -22.67 10.45 -6.24
N ALA A 110 -21.84 10.42 -7.30
CA ALA A 110 -21.78 9.28 -8.22
C ALA A 110 -21.29 8.02 -7.51
N LEU A 111 -20.35 8.16 -6.56
CA LEU A 111 -19.86 7.05 -5.73
C LEU A 111 -20.99 6.48 -4.85
N CYS A 112 -21.79 7.31 -4.18
CA CYS A 112 -22.92 6.88 -3.37
C CYS A 112 -23.99 6.14 -4.20
N GLU A 113 -24.31 6.64 -5.39
CA GLU A 113 -25.26 5.97 -6.30
C GLU A 113 -24.69 4.64 -6.80
N GLY A 114 -23.40 4.62 -7.19
CA GLY A 114 -22.73 3.40 -7.63
C GLY A 114 -22.65 2.31 -6.58
N ALA A 115 -22.59 2.70 -5.29
CA ALA A 115 -22.54 1.74 -4.18
C ALA A 115 -23.81 0.89 -4.03
N LYS A 116 -24.96 1.39 -4.51
CA LYS A 116 -26.25 0.69 -4.40
C LYS A 116 -26.32 -0.64 -5.15
N ARG A 117 -25.38 -0.90 -6.05
CA ARG A 117 -25.30 -2.14 -6.85
C ARG A 117 -24.67 -3.32 -6.10
N TYR A 118 -24.08 -3.11 -4.92
CA TYR A 118 -23.38 -4.13 -4.16
C TYR A 118 -24.22 -4.69 -3.03
N ASP A 119 -24.06 -5.98 -2.74
CA ASP A 119 -24.64 -6.64 -1.57
C ASP A 119 -23.83 -6.33 -0.30
N ALA A 120 -22.54 -6.10 -0.49
CA ALA A 120 -21.63 -5.68 0.57
C ALA A 120 -20.47 -4.87 -0.03
N VAL A 121 -19.84 -4.02 0.79
CA VAL A 121 -18.59 -3.34 0.42
C VAL A 121 -17.51 -3.66 1.45
N VAL A 122 -16.35 -4.07 0.96
CA VAL A 122 -15.18 -4.44 1.77
C VAL A 122 -14.10 -3.38 1.61
N THR A 123 -13.50 -2.98 2.72
CA THR A 123 -12.27 -2.18 2.75
C THR A 123 -11.16 -2.93 3.46
N GLY A 124 -9.92 -2.68 3.12
CA GLY A 124 -8.74 -3.28 3.76
C GLY A 124 -7.87 -4.01 2.73
N SER A 125 -6.74 -4.41 3.09
CA SER A 125 -5.86 -4.17 4.23
C SER A 125 -5.08 -2.85 4.02
N ASP A 126 -3.83 -2.72 4.48
CA ASP A 126 -3.01 -1.53 4.40
C ASP A 126 -3.45 -0.38 5.35
N GLN A 127 -2.66 0.67 5.42
CA GLN A 127 -2.90 1.87 6.24
C GLN A 127 -4.00 2.78 5.65
N LEU A 128 -5.16 2.19 5.32
CA LEU A 128 -6.26 2.90 4.67
C LEU A 128 -6.93 3.94 5.58
N TRP A 129 -6.80 3.76 6.89
CA TRP A 129 -7.40 4.65 7.89
C TRP A 129 -6.40 5.60 8.53
N SER A 130 -5.24 5.81 7.89
CA SER A 130 -4.29 6.83 8.32
C SER A 130 -4.99 8.19 8.46
N PRO A 131 -4.78 8.91 9.57
CA PRO A 131 -5.32 10.25 9.78
C PRO A 131 -5.02 11.24 8.65
N ALA A 132 -3.93 11.04 7.91
CA ALA A 132 -3.61 11.82 6.72
C ALA A 132 -4.59 11.57 5.55
N GLY A 133 -5.20 10.38 5.47
CA GLY A 133 -6.04 9.95 4.34
C GLY A 133 -7.56 10.11 4.50
N LEU A 134 -8.08 10.28 5.70
CA LEU A 134 -9.51 10.18 6.03
C LEU A 134 -10.51 11.11 5.33
N PRO A 135 -10.18 12.30 4.80
CA PRO A 135 -11.21 13.19 4.22
C PRO A 135 -11.86 12.69 2.94
N THR A 136 -11.39 11.61 2.34
CA THR A 136 -11.97 11.12 1.09
C THR A 136 -13.32 10.43 1.27
N ASN A 137 -13.66 9.97 2.46
CA ASN A 137 -14.83 9.14 2.76
C ASN A 137 -14.93 7.85 1.92
N PHE A 138 -13.85 7.44 1.30
CA PHE A 138 -13.79 6.26 0.43
C PHE A 138 -13.44 5.00 1.24
N TYR A 139 -12.25 4.96 1.83
CA TYR A 139 -11.81 3.77 2.59
C TYR A 139 -12.51 3.58 3.94
N ASN A 140 -13.16 4.60 4.47
CA ASN A 140 -14.00 4.50 5.66
C ASN A 140 -15.47 4.10 5.36
N LEU A 141 -15.77 3.81 4.11
CA LEU A 141 -17.06 3.35 3.60
C LEU A 141 -18.25 4.27 3.93
N MET A 142 -18.00 5.57 4.19
CA MET A 142 -19.07 6.52 4.50
C MET A 142 -20.04 6.78 3.34
N PHE A 143 -19.64 6.43 2.12
CA PHE A 143 -20.47 6.54 0.92
C PHE A 143 -21.48 5.39 0.76
N VAL A 144 -21.30 4.29 1.50
CA VAL A 144 -22.12 3.08 1.39
C VAL A 144 -23.44 3.29 2.15
N PRO A 145 -24.61 2.99 1.53
CA PRO A 145 -25.91 3.07 2.21
C PRO A 145 -25.99 2.17 3.46
N ASN A 146 -26.87 2.55 4.43
CA ASN A 146 -26.94 1.84 5.71
C ASN A 146 -27.38 0.37 5.57
N HIS A 147 -28.24 0.04 4.61
CA HIS A 147 -28.74 -1.31 4.38
C HIS A 147 -27.74 -2.24 3.67
N ILE A 148 -26.64 -1.72 3.15
CA ILE A 148 -25.58 -2.51 2.50
C ILE A 148 -24.49 -2.79 3.54
N ARG A 149 -24.05 -4.06 3.62
CA ARG A 149 -23.02 -4.49 4.58
C ARG A 149 -21.67 -3.81 4.30
N LYS A 150 -21.04 -3.33 5.35
CA LYS A 150 -19.74 -2.64 5.35
C LYS A 150 -18.75 -3.45 6.17
N ILE A 151 -17.71 -3.93 5.53
CA ILE A 151 -16.74 -4.87 6.11
C ILE A 151 -15.34 -4.27 6.04
N SER A 152 -14.63 -4.33 7.16
CA SER A 152 -13.20 -4.06 7.22
C SER A 152 -12.43 -5.36 7.40
N TYR A 153 -11.50 -5.63 6.49
CA TYR A 153 -10.63 -6.81 6.54
C TYR A 153 -9.18 -6.39 6.77
N ALA A 154 -8.63 -6.69 7.95
CA ALA A 154 -7.25 -6.39 8.34
C ALA A 154 -6.85 -4.93 8.07
N SER A 155 -7.73 -3.95 8.30
CA SER A 155 -7.41 -2.52 8.11
C SER A 155 -6.42 -2.02 9.16
N SER A 156 -5.67 -0.97 8.82
CA SER A 156 -4.70 -0.33 9.70
C SER A 156 -4.88 1.17 9.73
N PHE A 157 -4.60 1.77 10.89
CA PHE A 157 -4.48 3.23 11.02
C PHE A 157 -3.08 3.72 10.66
N GLY A 158 -2.05 2.87 10.75
CA GLY A 158 -0.66 3.24 10.52
C GLY A 158 -0.11 4.25 11.53
N VAL A 159 -0.79 4.45 12.66
CA VAL A 159 -0.41 5.39 13.73
C VAL A 159 -0.73 4.82 15.10
N GLY A 160 0.04 5.25 16.13
CA GLY A 160 -0.20 4.84 17.51
C GLY A 160 -1.40 5.51 18.19
N GLN A 161 -1.92 6.61 17.63
CA GLN A 161 -3.09 7.32 18.17
C GLN A 161 -3.78 8.17 17.10
N ILE A 162 -5.09 8.39 17.28
CA ILE A 162 -5.87 9.29 16.43
C ILE A 162 -5.78 10.71 16.98
N PRO A 163 -5.46 11.72 16.14
CA PRO A 163 -5.49 13.12 16.55
C PRO A 163 -6.83 13.52 17.16
N TRP A 164 -6.81 14.31 18.24
CA TRP A 164 -7.99 14.67 19.01
C TRP A 164 -9.15 15.22 18.15
N TYR A 165 -8.82 16.03 17.14
CA TYR A 165 -9.80 16.65 16.22
C TYR A 165 -10.41 15.67 15.20
N GLN A 166 -9.89 14.44 15.11
CA GLN A 166 -10.42 13.38 14.23
C GLN A 166 -11.12 12.26 15.01
N LYS A 167 -10.97 12.17 16.34
CA LYS A 167 -11.51 11.09 17.16
C LYS A 167 -13.00 10.85 16.94
N LYS A 168 -13.81 11.94 17.03
CA LYS A 168 -15.27 11.84 16.82
C LYS A 168 -15.60 11.27 15.44
N ARG A 169 -15.01 11.81 14.38
CA ARG A 169 -15.27 11.34 13.02
C ARG A 169 -14.81 9.90 12.78
N THR A 170 -13.71 9.50 13.43
CA THR A 170 -13.23 8.12 13.38
C THR A 170 -14.20 7.19 14.08
N ALA A 171 -14.68 7.53 15.26
CA ALA A 171 -15.72 6.78 15.97
C ALA A 171 -17.01 6.65 15.15
N ASP A 172 -17.44 7.73 14.49
CA ASP A 172 -18.67 7.77 13.70
C ASP A 172 -18.62 6.78 12.52
N PHE A 173 -17.48 6.68 11.78
CA PHE A 173 -17.41 5.72 10.69
C PHE A 173 -17.21 4.29 11.18
N LEU A 174 -16.43 4.06 12.26
CA LEU A 174 -16.23 2.74 12.83
C LEU A 174 -17.56 2.11 13.26
N LYS A 175 -18.43 2.89 13.93
CA LYS A 175 -19.76 2.43 14.37
C LYS A 175 -20.71 2.10 13.22
N ARG A 176 -20.41 2.51 11.98
CA ARG A 176 -21.22 2.17 10.79
C ARG A 176 -20.80 0.88 10.13
N LEU A 177 -19.64 0.34 10.49
CA LEU A 177 -19.15 -0.93 9.92
C LEU A 177 -19.86 -2.10 10.62
N ASP A 178 -20.32 -3.06 9.83
CA ASP A 178 -20.99 -4.25 10.32
C ASP A 178 -19.98 -5.29 10.84
N TYR A 179 -18.79 -5.34 10.23
CA TYR A 179 -17.68 -6.21 10.64
C TYR A 179 -16.37 -5.43 10.56
N ILE A 180 -15.61 -5.48 11.64
CA ILE A 180 -14.29 -4.84 11.74
C ILE A 180 -13.26 -5.89 12.12
N SER A 181 -12.17 -5.97 11.38
CA SER A 181 -10.94 -6.60 11.82
C SER A 181 -9.75 -5.69 11.54
N MET A 182 -8.77 -5.74 12.44
CA MET A 182 -7.58 -4.90 12.38
C MET A 182 -6.37 -5.78 12.05
N ARG A 183 -5.32 -5.16 11.47
CA ARG A 183 -4.07 -5.86 11.15
C ARG A 183 -3.10 -5.92 12.32
N GLU A 184 -3.23 -5.00 13.28
CA GLU A 184 -2.35 -4.88 14.44
C GLU A 184 -3.12 -4.63 15.75
N ASN A 185 -2.52 -5.04 16.88
CA ASN A 185 -3.11 -4.89 18.22
C ASN A 185 -3.43 -3.43 18.54
N ARG A 186 -2.51 -2.50 18.20
CA ARG A 186 -2.74 -1.07 18.45
C ARG A 186 -3.97 -0.55 17.72
N GLY A 187 -4.22 -1.03 16.51
CA GLY A 187 -5.44 -0.70 15.76
C GLY A 187 -6.71 -1.16 16.47
N SER A 188 -6.73 -2.38 17.02
CA SER A 188 -7.84 -2.92 17.81
C SER A 188 -8.08 -2.10 19.09
N GLU A 189 -7.01 -1.73 19.79
CA GLU A 189 -7.09 -0.85 20.98
C GLU A 189 -7.69 0.52 20.65
N ILE A 190 -7.27 1.15 19.52
CA ILE A 190 -7.85 2.42 19.05
C ILE A 190 -9.35 2.27 18.78
N VAL A 191 -9.77 1.17 18.14
CA VAL A 191 -11.21 0.91 17.92
C VAL A 191 -11.94 0.83 19.27
N LYS A 192 -11.42 0.08 20.23
CA LYS A 192 -11.99 -0.05 21.57
C LYS A 192 -12.05 1.30 22.32
N GLU A 193 -10.97 2.08 22.29
CA GLU A 193 -10.89 3.41 22.91
C GLU A 193 -11.96 4.36 22.34
N LEU A 194 -12.23 4.31 21.04
CA LEU A 194 -13.12 5.24 20.37
C LEU A 194 -14.59 4.81 20.35
N THR A 195 -14.86 3.52 20.43
CA THR A 195 -16.21 2.97 20.19
C THR A 195 -16.73 2.05 21.27
N GLY A 196 -15.85 1.50 22.10
CA GLY A 196 -16.16 0.45 23.08
C GLY A 196 -16.20 -0.96 22.46
N LEU A 197 -16.00 -1.12 21.15
CA LEU A 197 -16.07 -2.42 20.46
C LEU A 197 -14.75 -3.17 20.62
N ASP A 198 -14.85 -4.45 20.96
CA ASP A 198 -13.74 -5.39 20.85
C ASP A 198 -13.75 -6.02 19.44
N VAL A 199 -12.63 -5.88 18.73
CA VAL A 199 -12.50 -6.35 17.35
C VAL A 199 -11.27 -7.26 17.19
N PRO A 200 -11.36 -8.32 16.37
CA PRO A 200 -10.26 -9.25 16.19
C PRO A 200 -9.10 -8.61 15.44
N VAL A 201 -7.89 -9.06 15.78
CA VAL A 201 -6.67 -8.83 15.00
C VAL A 201 -6.44 -10.05 14.12
N ILE A 202 -6.31 -9.81 12.81
CA ILE A 202 -6.07 -10.84 11.82
C ILE A 202 -4.89 -10.45 10.93
N LEU A 203 -4.25 -11.44 10.32
CA LEU A 203 -3.08 -11.24 9.49
C LEU A 203 -3.43 -10.49 8.19
N ASP A 204 -2.42 -9.81 7.64
CA ASP A 204 -2.49 -9.21 6.32
C ASP A 204 -2.87 -10.28 5.26
N PRO A 205 -3.64 -9.94 4.21
CA PRO A 205 -4.03 -10.86 3.15
C PRO A 205 -2.91 -11.67 2.52
N VAL A 206 -1.66 -11.19 2.54
CA VAL A 206 -0.51 -11.94 1.99
C VAL A 206 -0.28 -13.28 2.70
N PHE A 207 -0.71 -13.41 3.96
CA PHE A 207 -0.62 -14.64 4.74
C PHE A 207 -1.77 -15.62 4.53
N ASN A 208 -2.74 -15.30 3.65
CA ASN A 208 -3.77 -16.27 3.26
C ASN A 208 -3.26 -17.39 2.34
N PHE A 209 -2.06 -17.24 1.83
CA PHE A 209 -1.44 -18.18 0.90
C PHE A 209 -0.11 -18.67 1.48
N ASP A 210 0.08 -19.98 1.45
CA ASP A 210 1.36 -20.60 1.75
C ASP A 210 2.37 -20.45 0.59
N LYS A 211 3.57 -20.98 0.77
CA LYS A 211 4.64 -20.92 -0.22
C LYS A 211 4.22 -21.50 -1.57
N GLU A 212 3.63 -22.69 -1.58
CA GLU A 212 3.25 -23.40 -2.79
C GLU A 212 2.14 -22.68 -3.55
N GLN A 213 1.19 -22.08 -2.81
CA GLN A 213 0.12 -21.27 -3.38
C GLN A 213 0.67 -19.99 -4.00
N TRP A 214 1.61 -19.30 -3.32
CA TRP A 214 2.30 -18.16 -3.88
C TRP A 214 3.09 -18.48 -5.14
N GLU A 215 3.73 -19.66 -5.21
CA GLU A 215 4.46 -20.12 -6.40
C GLU A 215 3.53 -20.39 -7.59
N LYS A 216 2.29 -20.83 -7.33
CA LYS A 216 1.24 -20.95 -8.37
C LYS A 216 0.73 -19.59 -8.84
N LEU A 217 0.55 -18.65 -7.91
CA LEU A 217 0.06 -17.30 -8.22
C LEU A 217 1.09 -16.43 -8.95
N ILE A 218 2.35 -16.52 -8.54
CA ILE A 218 3.50 -15.85 -9.14
C ILE A 218 4.59 -16.91 -9.32
N PRO A 219 4.68 -17.53 -10.53
CA PRO A 219 5.66 -18.57 -10.80
C PRO A 219 7.10 -18.13 -10.52
N ILE A 220 7.89 -19.07 -10.02
CA ILE A 220 9.31 -18.83 -9.77
C ILE A 220 10.01 -18.55 -11.09
N LYS A 221 10.73 -17.44 -11.13
CA LYS A 221 11.63 -17.08 -12.20
C LYS A 221 12.99 -16.78 -11.59
N LYS A 222 14.00 -17.50 -12.05
CA LYS A 222 15.37 -17.26 -11.62
C LYS A 222 15.85 -15.92 -12.17
N GLU A 223 16.18 -14.99 -11.29
CA GLU A 223 16.62 -13.63 -11.65
C GLU A 223 18.15 -13.52 -11.74
N MET A 224 18.89 -14.34 -10.96
CA MET A 224 20.35 -14.35 -10.91
C MET A 224 20.88 -15.79 -10.95
N ASP A 225 22.03 -16.02 -11.60
CA ASP A 225 22.63 -17.35 -11.69
C ASP A 225 23.38 -17.78 -10.43
N LYS A 226 23.89 -16.81 -9.69
CA LYS A 226 24.66 -17.03 -8.45
C LYS A 226 23.89 -16.51 -7.24
N PRO A 227 24.17 -17.04 -6.03
CA PRO A 227 23.67 -16.49 -4.79
C PRO A 227 24.00 -14.99 -4.66
N TYR A 228 23.13 -14.22 -4.02
CA TYR A 228 23.27 -12.79 -3.87
C TYR A 228 22.63 -12.27 -2.58
N ILE A 229 23.00 -11.06 -2.19
CA ILE A 229 22.37 -10.29 -1.14
C ILE A 229 21.32 -9.40 -1.81
N PHE A 230 20.06 -9.49 -1.40
CA PHE A 230 19.01 -8.57 -1.85
C PHE A 230 18.88 -7.43 -0.85
N ALA A 231 19.03 -6.19 -1.31
CA ALA A 231 18.93 -4.99 -0.49
C ALA A 231 17.76 -4.10 -0.95
N TYR A 232 16.86 -3.79 -0.01
CA TYR A 232 15.69 -2.93 -0.24
C TYR A 232 15.45 -2.02 0.96
N PHE A 233 15.70 -0.72 0.81
CA PHE A 233 15.56 0.29 1.86
C PHE A 233 14.56 1.37 1.48
N LEU A 234 13.75 1.81 2.47
CA LEU A 234 12.73 2.86 2.31
C LEU A 234 13.26 4.27 2.62
N GLY A 235 14.54 4.42 2.85
CA GLY A 235 15.15 5.70 3.21
C GLY A 235 16.61 5.84 2.80
N ALA A 236 17.16 7.01 3.09
CA ALA A 236 18.51 7.43 2.70
C ALA A 236 19.60 7.09 3.74
N ASN A 237 19.33 6.22 4.74
CA ASN A 237 20.29 5.95 5.80
C ASN A 237 21.58 5.30 5.25
N PRO A 238 22.76 5.98 5.30
CA PRO A 238 24.00 5.48 4.72
C PRO A 238 24.56 4.26 5.49
N GLU A 239 24.25 4.14 6.80
CA GLU A 239 24.76 3.02 7.60
C GLU A 239 24.18 1.68 7.14
N TYR A 240 22.94 1.64 6.66
CA TYR A 240 22.35 0.41 6.14
C TYR A 240 23.13 -0.08 4.91
N ARG A 241 23.46 0.83 3.98
CA ARG A 241 24.24 0.52 2.77
C ARG A 241 25.65 0.07 3.11
N LYS A 242 26.28 0.70 4.11
CA LYS A 242 27.61 0.34 4.62
C LYS A 242 27.61 -1.08 5.24
N GLN A 243 26.59 -1.44 6.03
CA GLN A 243 26.49 -2.77 6.61
C GLN A 243 26.31 -3.85 5.53
N VAL A 244 25.52 -3.58 4.50
CA VAL A 244 25.36 -4.51 3.37
C VAL A 244 26.67 -4.68 2.60
N ARG A 245 27.46 -3.61 2.37
CA ARG A 245 28.79 -3.72 1.75
C ARG A 245 29.73 -4.60 2.58
N LYS A 246 29.75 -4.42 3.91
CA LYS A 246 30.54 -5.31 4.81
C LYS A 246 30.09 -6.77 4.72
N LEU A 247 28.79 -7.02 4.67
CA LEU A 247 28.28 -8.38 4.49
C LEU A 247 28.74 -8.96 3.13
N ALA A 248 28.68 -8.18 2.06
CA ALA A 248 29.14 -8.59 0.74
C ALA A 248 30.66 -8.90 0.73
N GLU A 249 31.47 -8.04 1.36
CA GLU A 249 32.92 -8.28 1.52
C GLU A 249 33.21 -9.58 2.28
N SER A 250 32.49 -9.85 3.39
CA SER A 250 32.71 -11.05 4.21
C SER A 250 32.22 -12.35 3.57
N THR A 251 31.22 -12.28 2.69
CA THR A 251 30.61 -13.45 2.05
C THR A 251 31.07 -13.68 0.62
N GLY A 252 31.64 -12.67 -0.03
CA GLY A 252 31.97 -12.67 -1.45
C GLY A 252 30.75 -12.60 -2.38
N LEU A 253 29.55 -12.34 -1.83
CA LEU A 253 28.31 -12.28 -2.59
C LEU A 253 28.11 -10.92 -3.25
N LYS A 254 27.46 -10.95 -4.42
CA LYS A 254 27.02 -9.74 -5.12
C LYS A 254 25.79 -9.11 -4.45
N ILE A 255 25.68 -7.79 -4.51
CA ILE A 255 24.53 -7.03 -4.01
C ILE A 255 23.57 -6.76 -5.17
N VAL A 256 22.32 -7.20 -5.03
CA VAL A 256 21.19 -6.80 -5.88
C VAL A 256 20.39 -5.76 -5.10
N ALA A 257 20.42 -4.51 -5.54
CA ALA A 257 19.81 -3.39 -4.82
C ALA A 257 18.55 -2.87 -5.54
N LEU A 258 17.43 -2.75 -4.81
CA LEU A 258 16.33 -1.91 -5.25
C LEU A 258 16.52 -0.52 -4.67
N ARG A 259 16.92 0.40 -5.53
CA ARG A 259 17.22 1.79 -5.14
C ARG A 259 15.97 2.53 -4.69
N HIS A 260 16.16 3.45 -3.75
CA HIS A 260 15.08 4.28 -3.24
C HIS A 260 14.60 5.27 -4.33
N MET A 261 13.29 5.27 -4.63
CA MET A 261 12.73 6.04 -5.74
C MET A 261 11.73 7.13 -5.27
N ASP A 262 11.52 7.28 -3.96
CA ASP A 262 10.64 8.33 -3.43
C ASP A 262 11.38 9.62 -3.11
N GLN A 263 12.73 9.55 -3.06
CA GLN A 263 13.64 10.70 -3.12
C GLN A 263 14.95 10.28 -3.80
N TYR A 264 15.69 11.26 -4.33
CA TYR A 264 17.04 11.01 -4.83
C TYR A 264 18.01 10.78 -3.66
N VAL A 265 18.77 9.70 -3.73
CA VAL A 265 19.81 9.33 -2.75
C VAL A 265 21.12 9.13 -3.49
N GLU A 266 22.09 10.00 -3.23
CA GLU A 266 23.40 9.99 -3.91
C GLU A 266 24.14 8.67 -3.69
N ASP A 267 24.12 8.12 -2.47
CA ASP A 267 24.74 6.83 -2.14
C ASP A 267 24.20 5.67 -2.99
N ASP A 268 22.98 5.79 -3.50
CA ASP A 268 22.35 4.74 -4.34
C ASP A 268 22.96 4.71 -5.75
N GLU A 269 23.65 5.74 -6.22
CA GLU A 269 24.27 5.73 -7.56
C GLU A 269 25.36 4.66 -7.68
N SER A 270 26.11 4.44 -6.58
CA SER A 270 27.17 3.43 -6.51
C SER A 270 26.81 2.19 -5.69
N PHE A 271 25.56 2.11 -5.17
CA PHE A 271 25.14 0.98 -4.32
C PHE A 271 24.55 -0.16 -5.15
N GLY A 272 25.11 -1.35 -4.92
CA GLY A 272 24.71 -2.60 -5.57
C GLY A 272 25.47 -2.88 -6.87
N ASP A 273 25.87 -4.16 -7.03
CA ASP A 273 26.48 -4.66 -8.27
C ASP A 273 25.47 -4.76 -9.42
N TYR A 274 24.19 -4.95 -9.06
CA TYR A 274 23.06 -4.95 -9.97
C TYR A 274 21.88 -4.19 -9.33
N ALA A 275 21.37 -3.20 -10.02
CA ALA A 275 20.29 -2.35 -9.52
C ALA A 275 19.23 -2.10 -10.61
N PRO A 276 18.31 -3.04 -10.82
CA PRO A 276 17.28 -2.94 -11.85
C PRO A 276 16.19 -1.95 -11.43
N TYR A 277 15.66 -1.20 -12.40
CA TYR A 277 14.54 -0.28 -12.19
C TYR A 277 13.20 -0.81 -12.70
N ASP A 278 13.21 -1.79 -13.61
CA ASP A 278 12.03 -2.40 -14.20
C ASP A 278 11.41 -3.51 -13.33
N VAL A 279 11.53 -3.37 -12.02
CA VAL A 279 11.06 -4.36 -11.05
C VAL A 279 9.58 -4.11 -10.74
N ALA A 280 8.72 -4.99 -11.21
CA ALA A 280 7.32 -5.07 -10.83
C ALA A 280 7.14 -5.96 -9.58
N PRO A 281 5.96 -5.97 -8.92
CA PRO A 281 5.76 -6.78 -7.71
C PRO A 281 6.02 -8.27 -7.84
N ASP A 282 5.76 -8.86 -9.01
CA ASP A 282 6.09 -10.27 -9.30
C ASP A 282 7.60 -10.51 -9.38
N ARG A 283 8.33 -9.61 -10.02
CA ARG A 283 9.80 -9.65 -10.09
C ARG A 283 10.43 -9.36 -8.73
N PHE A 284 9.86 -8.47 -7.94
CA PHE A 284 10.28 -8.21 -6.56
C PHE A 284 10.26 -9.49 -5.72
N LEU A 285 9.16 -10.26 -5.78
CA LEU A 285 9.07 -11.55 -5.09
C LEU A 285 10.13 -12.55 -5.59
N ASN A 286 10.41 -12.57 -6.89
CA ASN A 286 11.44 -13.47 -7.43
C ASN A 286 12.84 -13.08 -6.97
N LEU A 287 13.16 -11.79 -6.91
CA LEU A 287 14.42 -11.30 -6.35
C LEU A 287 14.53 -11.59 -4.84
N LEU A 288 13.45 -11.45 -4.10
CA LEU A 288 13.44 -11.71 -2.66
C LEU A 288 13.62 -13.19 -2.35
N ARG A 289 12.88 -14.07 -3.03
CA ARG A 289 12.91 -15.53 -2.77
C ARG A 289 14.17 -16.23 -3.30
N GLY A 290 14.88 -15.61 -4.25
CA GLY A 290 16.12 -16.12 -4.81
C GLY A 290 17.39 -15.64 -4.09
N ALA A 291 17.26 -14.75 -3.10
CA ALA A 291 18.38 -14.19 -2.36
C ALA A 291 18.88 -15.14 -1.27
N GLU A 292 20.19 -15.17 -1.05
CA GLU A 292 20.82 -15.83 0.11
C GLU A 292 20.61 -15.03 1.38
N TYR A 293 20.72 -13.69 1.28
CA TYR A 293 20.44 -12.75 2.37
C TYR A 293 19.50 -11.66 1.89
N VAL A 294 18.57 -11.27 2.75
CA VAL A 294 17.67 -10.13 2.54
C VAL A 294 17.97 -9.06 3.59
N CYS A 295 18.36 -7.89 3.14
CA CYS A 295 18.63 -6.71 3.97
C CYS A 295 17.61 -5.62 3.68
N THR A 296 16.77 -5.29 4.65
CA THR A 296 15.70 -4.32 4.48
C THR A 296 15.37 -3.62 5.79
N ASP A 297 14.88 -2.38 5.73
CA ASP A 297 14.23 -1.64 6.80
C ASP A 297 12.70 -1.58 6.61
N SER A 298 12.20 -2.24 5.57
CA SER A 298 10.77 -2.37 5.31
C SER A 298 10.20 -3.53 6.12
N PHE A 299 9.14 -3.26 6.83
CA PHE A 299 8.36 -4.26 7.53
C PHE A 299 7.35 -4.94 6.57
#